data_cd2506c3779e81a8b09db4fd3b6e2627
#
_entry.id   cd2506c3779e81a8b09db4fd3b6e2627
#
_cell.length_a   1.000
_cell.length_b   1.000
_cell.length_c   1.000
_cell.angle_alpha   90.00
_cell.angle_beta   90.00
_cell.angle_gamma   90.00
#
_symmetry.space_group_name_H-M   'P 1'
#
loop_
_entity.id
_entity.type
_entity.pdbx_description
1 polymer ?
#
loop_
_entity_poly.entity_id
_entity_poly.type
_entity_poly.pdbx_seq_one_letter_code
_entity_poly.pdbx_strand_id
1 'polypeptide(L)'
;MLPVPTTIPPTEVATSVGGIVVGTGNKVEDYGVGFYTKYGDGGIDIAPIADLYKTEVWELGKHLGVDERIVSAAPTDGLWDDGRTDEDQIGASYAELEEAMETGSGPGLEALIKFSQMNQHKMNPIPTFKL
;
A
#
# COMPACT_ATOMS: atom_id res chain seq x y z
N MET A 1 0.14 13.54 -20.19
CA MET A 1 0.01 12.08 -20.32
C MET A 1 1.33 11.50 -19.88
N LEU A 2 1.35 10.87 -18.71
CA LEU A 2 2.57 10.19 -18.24
C LEU A 2 2.85 9.02 -19.20
N PRO A 3 4.12 8.76 -19.57
CA PRO A 3 4.45 7.60 -20.37
C PRO A 3 4.03 6.34 -19.61
N VAL A 4 3.25 5.48 -20.25
CA VAL A 4 2.94 4.16 -19.71
C VAL A 4 4.28 3.43 -19.56
N PRO A 5 4.67 3.01 -18.35
CA PRO A 5 5.89 2.24 -18.20
C PRO A 5 5.80 0.98 -19.05
N THR A 6 6.76 0.78 -19.92
CA THR A 6 6.90 -0.46 -20.71
C THR A 6 7.51 -1.58 -19.86
N THR A 7 7.13 -1.66 -18.59
CA THR A 7 7.61 -2.68 -17.66
C THR A 7 6.72 -3.92 -17.75
N ILE A 8 7.34 -5.08 -17.84
CA ILE A 8 6.65 -6.38 -17.77
C ILE A 8 6.01 -6.49 -16.38
N PRO A 9 4.72 -6.80 -16.27
CA PRO A 9 4.08 -6.99 -14.99
C PRO A 9 4.75 -8.08 -14.14
N PRO A 10 4.87 -7.92 -12.81
CA PRO A 10 5.45 -8.95 -11.94
C PRO A 10 4.79 -10.32 -12.09
N THR A 11 3.49 -10.37 -12.35
CA THR A 11 2.72 -11.60 -12.59
C THR A 11 3.18 -12.35 -13.86
N GLU A 12 3.56 -11.63 -14.90
CA GLU A 12 4.08 -12.23 -16.13
C GLU A 12 5.48 -12.84 -15.92
N VAL A 13 6.33 -12.13 -15.18
CA VAL A 13 7.65 -12.64 -14.78
C VAL A 13 7.50 -13.88 -13.90
N ALA A 14 6.65 -13.82 -12.87
CA ALA A 14 6.37 -14.96 -11.99
C ALA A 14 5.90 -16.18 -12.77
N THR A 15 4.96 -16.02 -13.68
CA THR A 15 4.47 -17.10 -14.55
C THR A 15 5.58 -17.69 -15.38
N SER A 16 6.47 -16.88 -15.94
CA SER A 16 7.55 -17.35 -16.81
C SER A 16 8.59 -18.23 -16.10
N VAL A 17 8.74 -18.08 -14.79
CA VAL A 17 9.69 -18.84 -13.95
C VAL A 17 9.00 -19.86 -13.04
N GLY A 18 7.69 -20.03 -13.15
CA GLY A 18 6.92 -20.92 -12.26
C GLY A 18 6.87 -20.43 -10.82
N GLY A 19 6.93 -19.12 -10.62
CA GLY A 19 6.91 -18.46 -9.32
C GLY A 19 5.55 -17.84 -8.98
N ILE A 20 5.51 -17.14 -7.84
CA ILE A 20 4.38 -16.34 -7.36
C ILE A 20 4.83 -14.92 -7.05
N VAL A 21 3.88 -13.99 -7.02
CA VAL A 21 4.13 -12.59 -6.64
C VAL A 21 3.87 -12.39 -5.15
N VAL A 22 4.90 -11.93 -4.45
CA VAL A 22 4.80 -11.57 -3.03
C VAL A 22 4.52 -10.08 -2.91
N GLY A 23 3.39 -9.73 -2.29
CA GLY A 23 3.01 -8.35 -2.04
C GLY A 23 3.79 -7.72 -0.90
N THR A 24 3.96 -6.42 -0.96
CA THR A 24 4.69 -5.59 0.00
C THR A 24 3.80 -4.54 0.68
N GLY A 25 2.50 -4.53 0.39
CA GLY A 25 1.53 -3.64 1.00
C GLY A 25 1.27 -4.00 2.46
N ASN A 26 1.14 -2.97 3.30
CA ASN A 26 0.82 -3.11 4.72
C ASN A 26 -0.68 -2.85 4.97
N LYS A 27 -1.09 -3.00 6.22
CA LYS A 27 -2.48 -2.86 6.65
C LYS A 27 -3.08 -1.48 6.34
N VAL A 28 -2.31 -0.41 6.51
CA VAL A 28 -2.79 0.96 6.25
C VAL A 28 -2.97 1.18 4.75
N GLU A 29 -1.94 0.83 3.96
CA GLU A 29 -1.92 1.04 2.51
C GLU A 29 -3.02 0.24 1.81
N ASP A 30 -3.07 -1.06 2.04
CA ASP A 30 -3.94 -1.97 1.29
C ASP A 30 -5.36 -2.04 1.83
N TYR A 31 -5.54 -2.00 3.15
CA TYR A 31 -6.84 -2.25 3.77
C TYR A 31 -7.43 -1.02 4.48
N GLY A 32 -6.62 -0.01 4.78
CA GLY A 32 -7.08 1.26 5.33
C GLY A 32 -7.51 2.24 4.25
N VAL A 33 -6.54 2.73 3.49
CA VAL A 33 -6.73 3.81 2.50
C VAL A 33 -6.85 3.33 1.05
N GLY A 34 -6.43 2.10 0.73
CA GLY A 34 -6.40 1.57 -0.63
C GLY A 34 -5.42 2.32 -1.54
N PHE A 35 -4.27 2.71 -1.00
CA PHE A 35 -3.25 3.50 -1.68
C PHE A 35 -2.31 2.59 -2.50
N TYR A 36 -2.87 1.95 -3.52
CA TYR A 36 -2.16 1.08 -4.45
C TYR A 36 -2.86 1.02 -5.81
N THR A 37 -2.18 0.51 -6.81
CA THR A 37 -2.76 0.24 -8.14
C THR A 37 -3.31 -1.18 -8.18
N LYS A 38 -4.63 -1.34 -8.36
CA LYS A 38 -5.32 -2.63 -8.24
C LYS A 38 -4.70 -3.77 -9.05
N TYR A 39 -4.27 -3.49 -10.26
CA TYR A 39 -3.66 -4.48 -11.17
C TYR A 39 -2.15 -4.23 -11.40
N GLY A 40 -1.56 -3.33 -10.62
CA GLY A 40 -0.12 -3.12 -10.53
C GLY A 40 0.43 -3.83 -9.30
N ASP A 41 0.84 -3.05 -8.30
CA ASP A 41 1.33 -3.53 -7.01
C ASP A 41 0.26 -4.28 -6.18
N GLY A 42 -1.03 -4.09 -6.47
CA GLY A 42 -2.11 -4.92 -5.94
C GLY A 42 -2.30 -6.28 -6.60
N GLY A 43 -1.57 -6.57 -7.70
CA GLY A 43 -1.59 -7.84 -8.40
C GLY A 43 -0.66 -8.88 -7.77
N ILE A 44 -1.05 -9.43 -6.62
CA ILE A 44 -0.22 -10.29 -5.77
C ILE A 44 -0.90 -11.63 -5.50
N ASP A 45 -0.09 -12.65 -5.20
CA ASP A 45 -0.57 -13.99 -4.83
C ASP A 45 -0.58 -14.19 -3.31
N ILE A 46 0.37 -13.58 -2.59
CA ILE A 46 0.44 -13.58 -1.13
C ILE A 46 0.83 -12.21 -0.60
N ALA A 47 0.37 -11.88 0.61
CA ALA A 47 0.60 -10.60 1.27
C ALA A 47 1.11 -10.81 2.72
N PRO A 48 2.40 -11.09 2.94
CA PRO A 48 2.93 -11.50 4.24
C PRO A 48 2.85 -10.44 5.35
N ILE A 49 2.84 -9.16 4.99
CA ILE A 49 2.81 -8.03 5.93
C ILE A 49 1.48 -7.26 5.92
N ALA A 50 0.45 -7.82 5.28
CA ALA A 50 -0.85 -7.16 5.12
C ALA A 50 -1.59 -6.87 6.44
N ASP A 51 -1.29 -7.59 7.51
CA ASP A 51 -1.89 -7.37 8.84
C ASP A 51 -1.03 -6.51 9.77
N LEU A 52 0.13 -6.06 9.31
CA LEU A 52 0.99 -5.16 10.04
C LEU A 52 0.71 -3.70 9.67
N TYR A 53 0.68 -2.82 10.67
CA TYR A 53 0.72 -1.39 10.45
C TYR A 53 2.07 -0.94 9.88
N LYS A 54 2.13 0.24 9.28
CA LYS A 54 3.38 0.79 8.72
C LYS A 54 4.46 0.93 9.79
N THR A 55 4.07 1.41 10.97
CA THR A 55 5.00 1.55 12.10
C THR A 55 5.54 0.20 12.57
N GLU A 56 4.72 -0.84 12.59
CA GLU A 56 5.14 -2.22 12.91
C GLU A 56 6.07 -2.79 11.83
N VAL A 57 5.84 -2.47 10.56
CA VAL A 57 6.76 -2.88 9.46
C VAL A 57 8.13 -2.25 9.64
N TRP A 58 8.21 -0.98 10.05
CA TRP A 58 9.49 -0.33 10.35
C TRP A 58 10.21 -0.99 11.53
N GLU A 59 9.49 -1.31 12.60
CA GLU A 59 10.05 -2.01 13.76
C GLU A 59 10.54 -3.42 13.40
N LEU A 60 9.75 -4.16 12.62
CA LEU A 60 10.15 -5.47 12.11
C LEU A 60 11.42 -5.37 11.24
N GLY A 61 11.50 -4.37 10.37
CA GLY A 61 12.68 -4.11 9.55
C GLY A 61 13.94 -3.87 10.39
N LYS A 62 13.83 -3.05 11.44
CA LYS A 62 14.93 -2.84 12.41
C LYS A 62 15.34 -4.14 13.10
N HIS A 63 14.37 -4.91 13.55
CA HIS A 63 14.61 -6.19 14.22
C HIS A 63 15.32 -7.20 13.30
N LEU A 64 14.98 -7.21 12.02
CA LEU A 64 15.60 -8.09 11.02
C LEU A 64 16.96 -7.57 10.51
N GLY A 65 17.41 -6.40 10.96
CA GLY A 65 18.69 -5.82 10.56
C GLY A 65 18.68 -5.22 9.15
N VAL A 66 17.51 -4.78 8.66
CA VAL A 66 17.42 -4.01 7.41
C VAL A 66 18.19 -2.70 7.58
N ASP A 67 18.92 -2.28 6.54
CA ASP A 67 19.73 -1.06 6.54
C ASP A 67 18.90 0.16 6.97
N GLU A 68 19.44 0.94 7.93
CA GLU A 68 18.76 2.11 8.49
C GLU A 68 18.34 3.12 7.42
N ARG A 69 19.11 3.25 6.34
CA ARG A 69 18.78 4.12 5.21
C ARG A 69 17.50 3.71 4.50
N ILE A 70 17.14 2.42 4.55
CA ILE A 70 15.88 1.90 3.99
C ILE A 70 14.75 2.10 4.99
N VAL A 71 14.99 1.74 6.26
CA VAL A 71 13.95 1.83 7.30
C VAL A 71 13.54 3.26 7.59
N SER A 72 14.49 4.22 7.53
CA SER A 72 14.22 5.65 7.77
C SER A 72 13.80 6.44 6.53
N ALA A 73 13.80 5.81 5.35
CA ALA A 73 13.36 6.49 4.13
C ALA A 73 11.89 6.89 4.20
N ALA A 74 11.59 8.12 3.79
CA ALA A 74 10.21 8.58 3.69
C ALA A 74 9.44 7.73 2.66
N PRO A 75 8.26 7.20 2.99
CA PRO A 75 7.46 6.43 2.05
C PRO A 75 7.05 7.26 0.84
N THR A 76 7.26 6.73 -0.36
CA THR A 76 6.88 7.38 -1.62
C THR A 76 6.57 6.33 -2.67
N ASP A 77 5.56 6.58 -3.51
CA ASP A 77 5.23 5.76 -4.67
C ASP A 77 6.23 5.93 -5.83
N GLY A 78 7.09 6.95 -5.77
CA GLY A 78 8.10 7.21 -6.80
C GLY A 78 7.54 7.61 -8.17
N LEU A 79 6.26 7.96 -8.26
CA LEU A 79 5.58 8.29 -9.53
C LEU A 79 5.69 9.77 -9.92
N TRP A 80 6.17 10.62 -9.01
CA TRP A 80 6.19 12.07 -9.17
C TRP A 80 7.61 12.62 -9.07
N ASP A 81 7.94 13.55 -9.95
CA ASP A 81 9.27 14.19 -10.01
C ASP A 81 9.49 15.27 -8.92
N ASP A 82 8.44 15.64 -8.18
CA ASP A 82 8.47 16.68 -7.14
C ASP A 82 8.85 16.15 -5.75
N GLY A 83 9.06 14.83 -5.61
CA GLY A 83 9.51 14.20 -4.38
C GLY A 83 8.45 14.12 -3.26
N ARG A 84 7.16 14.30 -3.61
CA ARG A 84 6.07 14.14 -2.63
C ARG A 84 6.06 12.76 -2.02
N THR A 85 5.72 12.70 -0.72
CA THR A 85 5.58 11.45 0.02
C THR A 85 4.15 10.91 -0.06
N ASP A 86 3.94 9.66 0.39
CA ASP A 86 2.61 9.09 0.54
C ASP A 86 1.76 9.91 1.51
N GLU A 87 2.35 10.34 2.64
CA GLU A 87 1.68 11.19 3.65
C GLU A 87 1.25 12.54 3.07
N ASP A 88 2.07 13.16 2.20
CA ASP A 88 1.69 14.39 1.49
C ASP A 88 0.47 14.18 0.58
N GLN A 89 0.40 13.03 -0.07
CA GLN A 89 -0.69 12.70 -1.00
C GLN A 89 -1.97 12.33 -0.25
N ILE A 90 -1.86 11.61 0.84
CA ILE A 90 -3.01 11.18 1.66
C ILE A 90 -3.53 12.36 2.52
N GLY A 91 -2.62 13.20 2.99
CA GLY A 91 -2.93 14.35 3.86
C GLY A 91 -3.00 13.99 5.34
N ALA A 92 -2.40 12.86 5.74
CA ALA A 92 -2.25 12.42 7.12
C ALA A 92 -0.99 11.54 7.23
N SER A 93 -0.37 11.53 8.41
CA SER A 93 0.74 10.62 8.71
C SER A 93 0.25 9.18 8.91
N TYR A 94 1.15 8.21 8.74
CA TYR A 94 0.82 6.81 9.02
C TYR A 94 0.37 6.59 10.46
N ALA A 95 1.00 7.24 11.44
CA ALA A 95 0.60 7.15 12.85
C ALA A 95 -0.83 7.67 13.10
N GLU A 96 -1.22 8.77 12.45
CA GLU A 96 -2.58 9.32 12.54
C GLU A 96 -3.62 8.40 11.87
N LEU A 97 -3.25 7.79 10.74
CA LEU A 97 -4.12 6.81 10.06
C LEU A 97 -4.30 5.54 10.90
N GLU A 98 -3.23 5.04 11.52
CA GLU A 98 -3.25 3.88 12.41
C GLU A 98 -4.12 4.14 13.65
N GLU A 99 -3.97 5.30 14.30
CA GLU A 99 -4.85 5.71 15.40
C GLU A 99 -6.32 5.74 14.97
N ALA A 100 -6.61 6.31 13.80
CA ALA A 100 -7.96 6.36 13.27
C ALA A 100 -8.53 4.97 12.95
N MET A 101 -7.70 4.04 12.44
CA MET A 101 -8.11 2.66 12.18
C MET A 101 -8.41 1.87 13.46
N GLU A 102 -7.65 2.13 14.53
CA GLU A 102 -7.82 1.43 15.81
C GLU A 102 -9.00 1.97 16.63
N THR A 103 -9.11 3.31 16.68
CA THR A 103 -10.04 3.98 17.63
C THR A 103 -11.32 4.49 16.97
N GLY A 104 -11.35 4.60 15.64
CA GLY A 104 -12.43 5.26 14.92
C GLY A 104 -12.48 6.78 15.16
N SER A 105 -11.37 7.39 15.59
CA SER A 105 -11.26 8.82 15.91
C SER A 105 -9.83 9.32 15.68
N GLY A 106 -9.60 10.62 15.84
CA GLY A 106 -8.27 11.20 15.70
C GLY A 106 -8.09 12.03 14.43
N PRO A 107 -6.92 12.68 14.28
CA PRO A 107 -6.67 13.63 13.18
C PRO A 107 -6.65 12.96 11.79
N GLY A 108 -6.27 11.68 11.71
CA GLY A 108 -6.25 10.91 10.46
C GLY A 108 -7.62 10.42 9.96
N LEU A 109 -8.69 10.57 10.77
CA LEU A 109 -9.99 9.95 10.45
C LEU A 109 -10.62 10.46 9.15
N GLU A 110 -10.56 11.77 8.89
CA GLU A 110 -11.13 12.35 7.67
C GLU A 110 -10.42 11.82 6.42
N ALA A 111 -9.09 11.79 6.44
CA ALA A 111 -8.28 11.25 5.36
C ALA A 111 -8.55 9.75 5.16
N LEU A 112 -8.59 8.97 6.24
CA LEU A 112 -8.91 7.55 6.21
C LEU A 112 -10.26 7.27 5.55
N ILE A 113 -11.32 7.96 5.98
CA ILE A 113 -12.67 7.80 5.42
C ILE A 113 -12.69 8.16 3.93
N LYS A 114 -12.13 9.31 3.57
CA LYS A 114 -12.09 9.80 2.19
C LYS A 114 -11.41 8.79 1.27
N PHE A 115 -10.21 8.37 1.60
CA PHE A 115 -9.43 7.44 0.77
C PHE A 115 -10.04 6.04 0.73
N SER A 116 -10.51 5.53 1.86
CA SER A 116 -11.19 4.24 1.93
C SER A 116 -12.42 4.22 1.02
N GLN A 117 -13.25 5.25 1.05
CA GLN A 117 -14.43 5.34 0.18
C GLN A 117 -14.06 5.43 -1.31
N MET A 118 -13.09 6.26 -1.66
CA MET A 118 -12.62 6.41 -3.05
C MET A 118 -12.06 5.11 -3.62
N ASN A 119 -11.36 4.34 -2.80
CA ASN A 119 -10.60 3.16 -3.19
C ASN A 119 -11.30 1.83 -2.86
N GLN A 120 -12.53 1.86 -2.35
CA GLN A 120 -13.26 0.67 -1.91
C GLN A 120 -13.35 -0.41 -3.00
N HIS A 121 -13.45 -0.02 -4.27
CA HIS A 121 -13.48 -0.93 -5.41
C HIS A 121 -12.18 -1.73 -5.59
N LYS A 122 -11.05 -1.26 -5.02
CA LYS A 122 -9.77 -1.98 -5.04
C LYS A 122 -9.73 -3.05 -3.95
N MET A 123 -10.27 -2.73 -2.77
CA MET A 123 -10.20 -3.55 -1.55
C MET A 123 -11.30 -4.62 -1.51
N ASN A 124 -12.43 -4.36 -2.13
CA ASN A 124 -13.55 -5.31 -2.16
C ASN A 124 -13.36 -6.39 -3.25
N PRO A 125 -13.95 -7.58 -3.05
CA PRO A 125 -14.03 -8.59 -4.10
C PRO A 125 -14.65 -8.02 -5.38
N ILE A 126 -14.19 -8.52 -6.53
CA ILE A 126 -14.75 -8.12 -7.83
C ILE A 126 -16.25 -8.45 -7.86
N PRO A 127 -17.12 -7.48 -8.14
CA PRO A 127 -18.56 -7.74 -8.27
C PRO A 127 -18.84 -8.76 -9.36
N THR A 128 -19.60 -9.78 -9.04
CA THR A 128 -20.00 -10.83 -9.98
C THR A 128 -21.52 -10.83 -10.15
N PHE A 129 -21.97 -11.02 -11.37
CA PHE A 129 -23.37 -11.23 -11.65
C PHE A 129 -23.78 -12.63 -11.18
N LYS A 130 -24.89 -12.71 -10.44
CA LYS A 130 -25.50 -13.98 -10.01
C LYS A 130 -26.83 -14.13 -10.71
N LEU A 131 -27.07 -15.31 -11.31
CA LEU A 131 -28.36 -15.70 -11.87
C LEU A 131 -29.34 -16.07 -10.76
#